data_5877c209cb733b32e5ad1d74a5b4c4f3
#
_entry.id   5877c209cb733b32e5ad1d74a5b4c4f3
#
_cell.length_a   1.000
_cell.length_b   1.000
_cell.length_c   1.000
_cell.angle_alpha   90.00
_cell.angle_beta   90.00
_cell.angle_gamma   90.00
#
_symmetry.space_group_name_H-M   'P 1'
#
loop_
_entity.id
_entity.type
_entity.pdbx_description
1 polymer ?
#
loop_
_entity_poly.entity_id
_entity_poly.type
_entity_poly.pdbx_seq_one_letter_code
_entity_poly.pdbx_strand_id
1 'polypeptide(L)'
;MTKTAVAAPERANTIGLVLAGGRATRMGGVNKGLVLFDGEPMAGRVIRTLAGQVSRVWVSANRDADAFVKLGAQKVFADVLEGFPGPLAALDSLNEWLRTEGTEGVEWILTVPCDVPLVPETLLEVFAGAFDGSPAYTIETGGYDQNTISLVHVSVLPTVRPFLEGGDRKLGLWFERQGRGHVHWDGPESDFSNVNSPQDLRQLESEAKTGALRR
;
A
#
# COMPACT_ATOMS: atom_id res chain seq x y z
N MET A 1 -20.04 -6.82 -25.57
CA MET A 1 -19.32 -7.43 -24.45
C MET A 1 -19.89 -6.81 -23.19
N THR A 2 -20.65 -7.56 -22.42
CA THR A 2 -21.20 -7.14 -21.13
C THR A 2 -20.02 -6.93 -20.17
N LYS A 3 -19.78 -5.68 -19.75
CA LYS A 3 -18.80 -5.36 -18.72
C LYS A 3 -19.28 -6.06 -17.44
N THR A 4 -18.61 -7.14 -17.03
CA THR A 4 -18.90 -7.79 -15.74
C THR A 4 -18.81 -6.71 -14.68
N ALA A 5 -19.86 -6.53 -13.91
CA ALA A 5 -19.86 -5.55 -12.84
C ALA A 5 -18.75 -5.92 -11.83
N VAL A 6 -17.87 -4.98 -11.54
CA VAL A 6 -16.82 -5.14 -10.52
C VAL A 6 -17.54 -5.23 -9.17
N ALA A 7 -17.25 -6.26 -8.37
CA ALA A 7 -17.81 -6.36 -7.03
C ALA A 7 -17.18 -5.30 -6.11
N ALA A 8 -17.94 -4.82 -5.13
CA ALA A 8 -17.43 -3.88 -4.16
C ALA A 8 -16.29 -4.50 -3.33
N PRO A 9 -15.31 -3.68 -2.90
CA PRO A 9 -14.24 -4.16 -2.04
C PRO A 9 -14.79 -4.56 -0.67
N GLU A 10 -14.38 -5.73 -0.22
CA GLU A 10 -14.67 -6.25 1.12
C GLU A 10 -13.48 -7.06 1.63
N ARG A 11 -13.47 -7.37 2.93
CA ARG A 11 -12.36 -8.11 3.54
C ARG A 11 -12.05 -9.41 2.80
N ALA A 12 -13.08 -10.17 2.41
CA ALA A 12 -12.93 -11.50 1.82
C ALA A 12 -12.27 -11.49 0.44
N ASN A 13 -12.52 -10.44 -0.37
CA ASN A 13 -12.01 -10.32 -1.74
C ASN A 13 -10.81 -9.35 -1.86
N THR A 14 -10.30 -8.82 -0.74
CA THR A 14 -9.19 -7.86 -0.71
C THR A 14 -7.95 -8.47 -0.05
N ILE A 15 -6.78 -8.26 -0.66
CA ILE A 15 -5.47 -8.49 -0.03
C ILE A 15 -4.78 -7.15 0.24
N GLY A 16 -4.00 -7.08 1.33
CA GLY A 16 -3.12 -5.96 1.63
C GLY A 16 -1.75 -6.15 1.00
N LEU A 17 -1.24 -5.13 0.35
CA LEU A 17 0.12 -5.07 -0.18
C LEU A 17 0.92 -4.00 0.53
N VAL A 18 1.84 -4.42 1.40
CA VAL A 18 2.79 -3.49 2.03
C VAL A 18 3.96 -3.23 1.08
N LEU A 19 4.17 -1.97 0.73
CA LEU A 19 5.24 -1.54 -0.16
C LEU A 19 6.52 -1.26 0.64
N ALA A 20 7.49 -2.18 0.59
CA ALA A 20 8.76 -2.09 1.31
C ALA A 20 10.01 -2.13 0.40
N GLY A 21 9.84 -1.97 -0.92
CA GLY A 21 10.88 -2.08 -1.95
C GLY A 21 11.82 -0.87 -2.13
N GLY A 22 11.75 0.16 -1.27
CA GLY A 22 12.52 1.39 -1.43
C GLY A 22 14.04 1.23 -1.24
N ARG A 23 14.85 2.04 -1.97
CA ARG A 23 16.30 2.16 -1.73
C ARG A 23 16.53 2.93 -0.43
N ALA A 24 16.88 2.23 0.66
CA ALA A 24 17.09 2.82 2.01
C ALA A 24 18.39 3.64 2.13
N THR A 25 18.73 4.46 1.15
CA THR A 25 19.98 5.25 1.12
C THR A 25 20.03 6.36 2.16
N ARG A 26 18.87 6.86 2.61
CA ARG A 26 18.77 8.02 3.53
C ARG A 26 18.76 7.68 5.01
N MET A 27 18.58 6.41 5.37
CA MET A 27 18.54 5.92 6.76
C MET A 27 19.74 5.02 7.10
N GLY A 28 20.94 5.33 6.56
CA GLY A 28 22.16 4.58 6.87
C GLY A 28 22.18 3.13 6.36
N GLY A 29 21.40 2.80 5.33
CA GLY A 29 21.34 1.42 4.79
C GLY A 29 20.37 0.48 5.50
N VAL A 30 19.77 0.90 6.62
CA VAL A 30 18.77 0.12 7.35
C VAL A 30 17.48 0.06 6.53
N ASN A 31 16.81 -1.10 6.53
CA ASN A 31 15.49 -1.23 5.92
C ASN A 31 14.49 -0.36 6.68
N LYS A 32 13.89 0.60 5.97
CA LYS A 32 13.02 1.62 6.56
C LYS A 32 11.83 1.01 7.32
N GLY A 33 11.24 -0.05 6.78
CA GLY A 33 10.14 -0.76 7.43
C GLY A 33 10.51 -1.44 8.75
N LEU A 34 11.80 -1.68 9.00
CA LEU A 34 12.30 -2.31 10.24
C LEU A 34 12.74 -1.28 11.30
N VAL A 35 12.69 0.02 10.98
CA VAL A 35 12.91 1.09 11.97
C VAL A 35 11.76 1.07 12.98
N LEU A 36 12.12 1.23 14.26
CA LEU A 36 11.14 1.22 15.35
C LEU A 36 10.39 2.55 15.42
N PHE A 37 9.09 2.47 15.46
CA PHE A 37 8.15 3.53 15.81
C PHE A 37 7.46 3.12 17.11
N ASP A 38 7.66 3.89 18.16
CA ASP A 38 7.10 3.60 19.50
C ASP A 38 7.40 2.16 20.00
N GLY A 39 8.64 1.68 19.73
CA GLY A 39 9.12 0.36 20.14
C GLY A 39 8.76 -0.82 19.23
N GLU A 40 8.01 -0.62 18.16
CA GLU A 40 7.62 -1.65 17.20
C GLU A 40 8.10 -1.30 15.77
N PRO A 41 8.59 -2.27 14.94
CA PRO A 41 8.90 -2.00 13.54
C PRO A 41 7.72 -1.38 12.81
N MET A 42 7.96 -0.29 12.05
CA MET A 42 6.88 0.40 11.31
C MET A 42 6.09 -0.56 10.39
N ALA A 43 6.80 -1.42 9.67
CA ALA A 43 6.13 -2.43 8.82
C ALA A 43 5.28 -3.41 9.63
N GLY A 44 5.69 -3.74 10.87
CA GLY A 44 4.92 -4.61 11.77
C GLY A 44 3.58 -3.99 12.12
N ARG A 45 3.56 -2.69 12.43
CA ARG A 45 2.31 -1.95 12.67
C ARG A 45 1.42 -1.95 11.44
N VAL A 46 1.96 -1.61 10.26
CA VAL A 46 1.19 -1.61 9.00
C VAL A 46 0.63 -2.99 8.69
N ILE A 47 1.44 -4.05 8.79
CA ILE A 47 1.00 -5.43 8.55
C ILE A 47 -0.15 -5.80 9.50
N ARG A 48 -0.01 -5.52 10.79
CA ARG A 48 -1.06 -5.81 11.80
C ARG A 48 -2.35 -5.05 11.51
N THR A 49 -2.26 -3.75 11.22
CA THR A 49 -3.43 -2.91 10.90
C THR A 49 -4.15 -3.42 9.65
N LEU A 50 -3.41 -3.80 8.60
CA LEU A 50 -4.02 -4.37 7.40
C LEU A 50 -4.61 -5.76 7.64
N ALA A 51 -3.98 -6.62 8.45
CA ALA A 51 -4.50 -7.96 8.76
C ALA A 51 -5.89 -7.93 9.41
N GLY A 52 -6.24 -6.85 10.11
CA GLY A 52 -7.59 -6.62 10.63
C GLY A 52 -8.64 -6.35 9.55
N GLN A 53 -8.23 -5.82 8.39
CA GLN A 53 -9.12 -5.28 7.36
C GLN A 53 -9.24 -6.18 6.12
N VAL A 54 -8.21 -6.98 5.80
CA VAL A 54 -8.12 -7.74 4.55
C VAL A 54 -7.99 -9.24 4.80
N SER A 55 -8.13 -10.05 3.75
CA SER A 55 -8.04 -11.52 3.86
C SER A 55 -6.61 -12.01 4.10
N ARG A 56 -5.62 -11.36 3.50
CA ARG A 56 -4.19 -11.71 3.55
C ARG A 56 -3.34 -10.47 3.41
N VAL A 57 -2.14 -10.46 4.04
CA VAL A 57 -1.18 -9.36 3.87
C VAL A 57 0.10 -9.88 3.23
N TRP A 58 0.45 -9.31 2.09
CA TRP A 58 1.67 -9.58 1.36
C TRP A 58 2.60 -8.36 1.41
N VAL A 59 3.89 -8.59 1.26
CA VAL A 59 4.91 -7.53 1.29
C VAL A 59 5.75 -7.60 0.03
N SER A 60 5.87 -6.48 -0.69
CA SER A 60 6.88 -6.31 -1.73
C SER A 60 8.15 -5.77 -1.10
N ALA A 61 9.21 -6.60 -1.05
CA ALA A 61 10.50 -6.24 -0.49
C ALA A 61 11.64 -6.95 -1.21
N ASN A 62 12.67 -6.19 -1.60
CA ASN A 62 13.85 -6.72 -2.31
C ASN A 62 14.94 -7.26 -1.36
N ARG A 63 14.72 -7.18 -0.04
CA ARG A 63 15.64 -7.66 1.01
C ARG A 63 14.90 -7.89 2.32
N ASP A 64 15.55 -8.58 3.26
CA ASP A 64 15.04 -8.83 4.61
C ASP A 64 13.69 -9.58 4.65
N ALA A 65 13.42 -10.45 3.67
CA ALA A 65 12.15 -11.17 3.55
C ALA A 65 11.76 -11.90 4.85
N ASP A 66 12.70 -12.60 5.49
CA ASP A 66 12.46 -13.32 6.74
C ASP A 66 12.00 -12.41 7.89
N ALA A 67 12.46 -11.15 7.90
CA ALA A 67 12.02 -10.18 8.90
C ALA A 67 10.53 -9.85 8.72
N PHE A 68 10.07 -9.61 7.50
CA PHE A 68 8.65 -9.33 7.23
C PHE A 68 7.74 -10.54 7.48
N VAL A 69 8.21 -11.77 7.20
CA VAL A 69 7.49 -13.00 7.57
C VAL A 69 7.31 -13.08 9.09
N LYS A 70 8.36 -12.78 9.87
CA LYS A 70 8.28 -12.73 11.34
C LYS A 70 7.34 -11.65 11.86
N LEU A 71 7.12 -10.58 11.10
CA LEU A 71 6.16 -9.52 11.41
C LEU A 71 4.71 -9.87 11.02
N GLY A 72 4.47 -11.06 10.44
CA GLY A 72 3.13 -11.56 10.14
C GLY A 72 2.72 -11.49 8.67
N ALA A 73 3.63 -11.15 7.75
CA ALA A 73 3.35 -11.24 6.32
C ALA A 73 3.17 -12.70 5.89
N GLN A 74 2.06 -13.01 5.21
CA GLN A 74 1.82 -14.36 4.68
C GLN A 74 2.65 -14.65 3.43
N LYS A 75 3.08 -13.60 2.71
CA LYS A 75 3.98 -13.71 1.57
C LYS A 75 4.87 -12.49 1.46
N VAL A 76 6.13 -12.73 1.12
CA VAL A 76 7.08 -11.66 0.76
C VAL A 76 7.65 -11.98 -0.61
N PHE A 77 7.68 -11.01 -1.49
CA PHE A 77 8.24 -11.16 -2.84
C PHE A 77 9.06 -9.93 -3.24
N ALA A 78 10.05 -10.17 -4.11
CA ALA A 78 10.87 -9.11 -4.70
C ALA A 78 10.29 -8.62 -6.03
N ASP A 79 10.71 -7.44 -6.47
CA ASP A 79 10.38 -6.92 -7.78
C ASP A 79 10.96 -7.83 -8.88
N VAL A 80 10.12 -8.23 -9.83
CA VAL A 80 10.52 -9.09 -10.97
C VAL A 80 11.28 -8.28 -12.02
N LEU A 81 10.91 -6.99 -12.19
CA LEU A 81 11.54 -6.10 -13.15
C LEU A 81 12.79 -5.42 -12.56
N GLU A 82 13.95 -5.77 -13.08
CA GLU A 82 15.19 -5.07 -12.76
C GLU A 82 15.18 -3.63 -13.32
N GLY A 83 15.71 -2.70 -12.52
CA GLY A 83 15.86 -1.29 -12.94
C GLY A 83 14.59 -0.44 -12.91
N PHE A 84 13.46 -0.98 -12.49
CA PHE A 84 12.19 -0.25 -12.30
C PHE A 84 11.81 -0.16 -10.82
N PRO A 85 12.52 0.65 -10.02
CA PRO A 85 12.18 0.79 -8.60
C PRO A 85 10.87 1.55 -8.42
N GLY A 86 10.06 1.11 -7.45
CA GLY A 86 8.89 1.87 -7.02
C GLY A 86 7.58 1.07 -6.98
N PRO A 87 6.47 1.71 -6.61
CA PRO A 87 5.20 1.03 -6.37
C PRO A 87 4.64 0.29 -7.59
N LEU A 88 4.90 0.79 -8.81
CA LEU A 88 4.46 0.11 -10.04
C LEU A 88 5.19 -1.22 -10.24
N ALA A 89 6.48 -1.32 -9.92
CA ALA A 89 7.20 -2.58 -9.99
C ALA A 89 6.63 -3.62 -9.01
N ALA A 90 6.23 -3.17 -7.82
CA ALA A 90 5.54 -4.05 -6.86
C ALA A 90 4.19 -4.54 -7.38
N LEU A 91 3.38 -3.67 -8.01
CA LEU A 91 2.10 -4.06 -8.61
C LEU A 91 2.28 -5.00 -9.81
N ASP A 92 3.29 -4.76 -10.65
CA ASP A 92 3.64 -5.66 -11.76
C ASP A 92 4.05 -7.04 -11.26
N SER A 93 4.91 -7.10 -10.25
CA SER A 93 5.35 -8.34 -9.63
C SER A 93 4.20 -9.07 -8.96
N LEU A 94 3.29 -8.34 -8.29
CA LEU A 94 2.07 -8.91 -7.74
C LEU A 94 1.19 -9.53 -8.83
N ASN A 95 1.01 -8.83 -9.96
CA ASN A 95 0.25 -9.36 -11.11
C ASN A 95 0.82 -10.70 -11.59
N GLU A 96 2.13 -10.82 -11.70
CA GLU A 96 2.79 -12.06 -12.09
C GLU A 96 2.56 -13.18 -11.07
N TRP A 97 2.63 -12.89 -9.78
CA TRP A 97 2.32 -13.84 -8.72
C TRP A 97 0.87 -14.30 -8.72
N LEU A 98 -0.09 -13.38 -8.87
CA LEU A 98 -1.51 -13.74 -8.96
C LEU A 98 -1.82 -14.60 -10.19
N ARG A 99 -1.12 -14.36 -11.30
CA ARG A 99 -1.26 -15.14 -12.53
C ARG A 99 -0.71 -16.56 -12.39
N THR A 100 0.37 -16.76 -11.62
CA THR A 100 1.04 -18.06 -11.47
C THR A 100 0.47 -18.91 -10.34
N GLU A 101 0.07 -18.31 -9.25
CA GLU A 101 -0.46 -19.01 -8.05
C GLU A 101 -2.00 -19.02 -7.97
N GLY A 102 -2.66 -18.28 -8.87
CA GLY A 102 -4.10 -18.13 -8.89
C GLY A 102 -4.60 -16.95 -8.06
N THR A 103 -5.77 -16.45 -8.45
CA THR A 103 -6.41 -15.28 -7.82
C THR A 103 -7.58 -15.67 -6.92
N GLU A 104 -7.73 -16.96 -6.53
CA GLU A 104 -8.93 -17.43 -5.86
C GLU A 104 -9.47 -16.45 -4.81
N GLY A 105 -10.63 -15.84 -5.12
CA GLY A 105 -11.31 -14.88 -4.28
C GLY A 105 -10.64 -13.50 -4.15
N VAL A 106 -9.53 -13.21 -4.86
CA VAL A 106 -8.88 -11.90 -4.83
C VAL A 106 -9.37 -11.04 -6.00
N GLU A 107 -9.99 -9.92 -5.68
CA GLU A 107 -10.44 -8.91 -6.64
C GLU A 107 -9.76 -7.56 -6.40
N TRP A 108 -9.40 -7.25 -5.16
CA TRP A 108 -8.86 -5.97 -4.76
C TRP A 108 -7.52 -6.07 -4.05
N ILE A 109 -6.70 -5.05 -4.25
CA ILE A 109 -5.39 -4.87 -3.61
C ILE A 109 -5.41 -3.54 -2.86
N LEU A 110 -5.30 -3.58 -1.54
CA LEU A 110 -5.11 -2.41 -0.70
C LEU A 110 -3.61 -2.17 -0.49
N THR A 111 -3.06 -1.13 -1.10
CA THR A 111 -1.64 -0.80 -0.99
C THR A 111 -1.37 0.18 0.13
N VAL A 112 -0.31 -0.05 0.91
CA VAL A 112 0.18 0.87 1.95
C VAL A 112 1.70 0.81 2.02
N PRO A 113 2.41 1.95 2.08
CA PRO A 113 3.85 1.95 2.32
C PRO A 113 4.21 1.45 3.73
N CYS A 114 5.35 0.77 3.86
CA CYS A 114 5.84 0.26 5.15
C CYS A 114 6.24 1.34 6.17
N ASP A 115 6.31 2.60 5.74
CA ASP A 115 6.74 3.76 6.51
C ASP A 115 5.61 4.73 6.87
N VAL A 116 4.37 4.25 6.83
CA VAL A 116 3.15 4.97 7.27
C VAL A 116 2.58 4.26 8.52
N PRO A 117 3.22 4.42 9.70
CA PRO A 117 2.91 3.61 10.89
C PRO A 117 1.56 3.91 11.54
N LEU A 118 0.91 5.01 11.18
CA LEU A 118 -0.39 5.45 11.74
C LEU A 118 -1.57 5.17 10.80
N VAL A 119 -1.38 4.35 9.75
CA VAL A 119 -2.46 4.00 8.82
C VAL A 119 -3.72 3.54 9.57
N PRO A 120 -4.93 4.07 9.21
CA PRO A 120 -6.15 3.79 9.94
C PRO A 120 -6.62 2.33 9.84
N GLU A 121 -7.22 1.83 10.92
CA GLU A 121 -7.86 0.51 10.96
C GLU A 121 -9.17 0.42 10.15
N THR A 122 -9.67 1.55 9.66
CA THR A 122 -10.90 1.67 8.86
C THR A 122 -10.63 1.97 7.38
N LEU A 123 -9.36 1.88 6.93
CA LEU A 123 -8.98 2.31 5.59
C LEU A 123 -9.75 1.57 4.48
N LEU A 124 -9.95 0.25 4.60
CA LEU A 124 -10.73 -0.50 3.62
C LEU A 124 -12.21 -0.09 3.63
N GLU A 125 -12.79 0.18 4.79
CA GLU A 125 -14.19 0.64 4.92
C GLU A 125 -14.40 1.99 4.24
N VAL A 126 -13.43 2.90 4.36
CA VAL A 126 -13.45 4.22 3.71
C VAL A 126 -13.44 4.06 2.19
N PHE A 127 -12.58 3.20 1.65
CA PHE A 127 -12.59 2.89 0.22
C PHE A 127 -13.89 2.23 -0.24
N ALA A 128 -14.41 1.27 0.54
CA ALA A 128 -15.66 0.58 0.23
C ALA A 128 -16.87 1.53 0.24
N GLY A 129 -16.89 2.49 1.16
CA GLY A 129 -17.93 3.51 1.24
C GLY A 129 -17.96 4.48 0.04
N ALA A 130 -16.80 4.67 -0.60
CA ALA A 130 -16.67 5.52 -1.79
C ALA A 130 -16.79 4.75 -3.12
N PHE A 131 -17.09 3.45 -3.08
CA PHE A 131 -17.10 2.61 -4.26
C PHE A 131 -18.20 3.04 -5.26
N ASP A 132 -17.79 3.40 -6.47
CA ASP A 132 -18.65 3.84 -7.58
C ASP A 132 -18.47 2.98 -8.85
N GLY A 133 -17.71 1.88 -8.73
CA GLY A 133 -17.36 1.00 -9.86
C GLY A 133 -16.08 1.38 -10.59
N SER A 134 -15.33 2.39 -10.12
CA SER A 134 -13.98 2.70 -10.62
C SER A 134 -13.03 1.54 -10.33
N PRO A 135 -12.07 1.24 -11.22
CA PRO A 135 -11.17 0.11 -11.05
C PRO A 135 -9.96 0.42 -10.14
N ALA A 136 -9.82 1.64 -9.67
CA ALA A 136 -8.78 2.05 -8.75
C ALA A 136 -9.23 3.29 -7.95
N TYR A 137 -8.69 3.45 -6.74
CA TYR A 137 -8.96 4.58 -5.86
C TYR A 137 -7.67 5.01 -5.17
N THR A 138 -7.54 6.31 -4.90
CA THR A 138 -6.48 6.88 -4.08
C THR A 138 -7.06 7.72 -2.96
N ILE A 139 -6.37 7.78 -1.82
CA ILE A 139 -6.74 8.69 -0.72
C ILE A 139 -6.26 10.10 -1.06
N GLU A 140 -7.12 11.09 -0.84
CA GLU A 140 -6.77 12.50 -0.80
C GLU A 140 -6.80 13.00 0.65
N THR A 141 -5.73 13.65 1.07
CA THR A 141 -5.63 14.33 2.37
C THR A 141 -4.80 15.58 2.23
N GLY A 142 -5.14 16.66 2.94
CA GLY A 142 -4.44 17.95 2.85
C GLY A 142 -4.41 18.55 1.43
N GLY A 143 -5.35 18.19 0.55
CA GLY A 143 -5.40 18.63 -0.84
C GLY A 143 -4.41 17.91 -1.77
N TYR A 144 -3.81 16.79 -1.33
CA TYR A 144 -2.86 16.00 -2.11
C TYR A 144 -3.25 14.52 -2.16
N ASP A 145 -3.06 13.92 -3.35
CA ASP A 145 -3.23 12.48 -3.53
C ASP A 145 -2.10 11.69 -2.89
N GLN A 146 -2.45 10.77 -2.01
CA GLN A 146 -1.55 9.75 -1.44
C GLN A 146 -1.53 8.52 -2.36
N ASN A 147 -0.90 8.62 -3.52
CA ASN A 147 -0.96 7.59 -4.56
C ASN A 147 -0.48 6.20 -4.11
N THR A 148 0.38 6.10 -3.11
CA THR A 148 0.85 4.82 -2.56
C THR A 148 -0.11 4.19 -1.56
N ILE A 149 -1.14 4.93 -1.15
CA ILE A 149 -2.26 4.45 -0.33
C ILE A 149 -3.46 4.37 -1.26
N SER A 150 -3.70 3.20 -1.79
CA SER A 150 -4.64 3.01 -2.87
C SER A 150 -5.34 1.66 -2.81
N LEU A 151 -6.51 1.58 -3.40
CA LEU A 151 -7.24 0.36 -3.64
C LEU A 151 -7.27 0.11 -5.14
N VAL A 152 -6.81 -1.05 -5.60
CA VAL A 152 -6.62 -1.39 -7.01
C VAL A 152 -7.33 -2.69 -7.33
N HIS A 153 -8.22 -2.68 -8.32
CA HIS A 153 -8.85 -3.91 -8.81
C HIS A 153 -7.87 -4.71 -9.68
N VAL A 154 -7.86 -6.04 -9.54
CA VAL A 154 -6.91 -6.91 -10.25
C VAL A 154 -7.00 -6.79 -11.77
N SER A 155 -8.14 -6.39 -12.33
CA SER A 155 -8.33 -6.26 -13.79
C SER A 155 -7.43 -5.21 -14.45
N VAL A 156 -6.93 -4.23 -13.70
CA VAL A 156 -6.04 -3.19 -14.26
C VAL A 156 -4.56 -3.50 -14.06
N LEU A 157 -4.20 -4.49 -13.25
CA LEU A 157 -2.80 -4.88 -13.03
C LEU A 157 -2.06 -5.23 -14.32
N PRO A 158 -2.64 -5.93 -15.31
CA PRO A 158 -1.97 -6.25 -16.58
C PRO A 158 -1.52 -5.01 -17.37
N THR A 159 -2.07 -3.82 -17.10
CA THR A 159 -1.68 -2.57 -17.77
C THR A 159 -0.39 -1.97 -17.21
N VAL A 160 0.11 -2.44 -16.06
CA VAL A 160 1.30 -1.90 -15.40
C VAL A 160 2.57 -2.14 -16.24
N ARG A 161 2.77 -3.38 -16.71
CA ARG A 161 3.94 -3.76 -17.51
C ARG A 161 4.07 -2.89 -18.78
N PRO A 162 3.06 -2.79 -19.64
CA PRO A 162 3.11 -1.93 -20.83
C PRO A 162 3.35 -0.44 -20.48
N PHE A 163 2.80 0.04 -19.35
CA PHE A 163 3.03 1.41 -18.91
C PHE A 163 4.50 1.67 -18.56
N LEU A 164 5.13 0.75 -17.83
CA LEU A 164 6.56 0.81 -17.48
C LEU A 164 7.47 0.72 -18.71
N GLU A 165 7.18 -0.19 -19.64
CA GLU A 165 7.90 -0.37 -20.90
C GLU A 165 7.78 0.86 -21.82
N GLY A 166 6.66 1.58 -21.74
CA GLY A 166 6.45 2.88 -22.39
C GLY A 166 7.29 4.02 -21.83
N GLY A 167 8.10 3.77 -20.78
CA GLY A 167 9.04 4.72 -20.18
C GLY A 167 8.47 5.59 -19.06
N ASP A 168 7.18 5.51 -18.79
CA ASP A 168 6.52 6.20 -17.68
C ASP A 168 6.70 5.44 -16.35
N ARG A 169 6.84 6.18 -15.24
CA ARG A 169 7.05 5.60 -13.90
C ARG A 169 6.23 6.29 -12.81
N LYS A 170 5.41 7.26 -13.18
CA LYS A 170 4.61 8.04 -12.23
C LYS A 170 3.33 7.27 -11.90
N LEU A 171 3.22 6.80 -10.66
CA LEU A 171 2.06 6.05 -10.18
C LEU A 171 0.75 6.82 -10.37
N GLY A 172 0.73 8.13 -10.04
CA GLY A 172 -0.45 8.97 -10.24
C GLY A 172 -0.90 9.02 -11.70
N LEU A 173 0.03 9.14 -12.66
CA LEU A 173 -0.31 9.12 -14.08
C LEU A 173 -0.88 7.77 -14.53
N TRP A 174 -0.36 6.66 -14.00
CA TRP A 174 -0.93 5.36 -14.27
C TRP A 174 -2.36 5.26 -13.75
N PHE A 175 -2.64 5.72 -12.54
CA PHE A 175 -3.98 5.78 -11.98
C PHE A 175 -4.96 6.61 -12.82
N GLU A 176 -4.54 7.80 -13.29
CA GLU A 176 -5.35 8.64 -14.16
C GLU A 176 -5.76 7.89 -15.45
N ARG A 177 -4.82 7.15 -16.05
CA ARG A 177 -5.10 6.33 -17.25
C ARG A 177 -6.09 5.18 -16.96
N GLN A 178 -6.22 4.74 -15.71
CA GLN A 178 -7.21 3.73 -15.32
C GLN A 178 -8.59 4.31 -15.02
N GLY A 179 -8.72 5.62 -14.89
CA GLY A 179 -9.96 6.28 -14.47
C GLY A 179 -10.23 6.08 -12.97
N ARG A 180 -9.24 6.43 -12.15
CA ARG A 180 -9.34 6.29 -10.69
C ARG A 180 -10.43 7.18 -10.08
N GLY A 181 -11.04 6.70 -9.00
CA GLY A 181 -11.77 7.51 -8.03
C GLY A 181 -10.85 8.16 -6.99
N HIS A 182 -11.27 9.31 -6.46
CA HIS A 182 -10.62 10.00 -5.35
C HIS A 182 -11.46 9.82 -4.09
N VAL A 183 -10.80 9.45 -2.99
CA VAL A 183 -11.47 9.25 -1.71
C VAL A 183 -10.91 10.24 -0.70
N HIS A 184 -11.75 11.16 -0.26
CA HIS A 184 -11.35 12.15 0.72
C HIS A 184 -11.22 11.52 2.11
N TRP A 185 -10.13 11.86 2.82
CA TRP A 185 -9.92 11.45 4.20
C TRP A 185 -10.30 12.57 5.16
N ASP A 186 -11.30 12.32 6.00
CA ASP A 186 -11.79 13.29 6.99
C ASP A 186 -11.00 13.27 8.32
N GLY A 187 -10.07 12.33 8.47
CA GLY A 187 -9.23 12.21 9.66
C GLY A 187 -7.96 13.08 9.60
N PRO A 188 -7.08 12.95 10.61
CA PRO A 188 -5.81 13.67 10.65
C PRO A 188 -4.91 13.34 9.44
N GLU A 189 -4.25 14.36 8.88
CA GLU A 189 -3.25 14.14 7.81
C GLU A 189 -2.08 13.27 8.27
N SER A 190 -1.76 13.31 9.58
CA SER A 190 -0.72 12.48 10.19
C SER A 190 -0.94 10.97 10.04
N ASP A 191 -2.19 10.54 9.82
CA ASP A 191 -2.52 9.13 9.62
C ASP A 191 -1.82 8.52 8.38
N PHE A 192 -1.47 9.39 7.42
CA PHE A 192 -0.77 9.02 6.19
C PHE A 192 0.63 9.61 6.07
N SER A 193 1.18 10.13 7.17
CA SER A 193 2.53 10.70 7.17
C SER A 193 3.60 9.63 7.03
N ASN A 194 4.49 9.82 6.03
CA ASN A 194 5.65 8.99 5.83
C ASN A 194 6.79 9.37 6.77
N VAL A 195 7.40 8.40 7.42
CA VAL A 195 8.63 8.60 8.21
C VAL A 195 9.85 8.45 7.29
N ASN A 196 10.45 9.55 6.85
CA ASN A 196 11.60 9.57 5.94
C ASN A 196 12.94 9.83 6.64
N SER A 197 12.91 10.37 7.85
CA SER A 197 14.08 10.76 8.63
C SER A 197 13.89 10.48 10.12
N PRO A 198 14.98 10.46 10.93
CA PRO A 198 14.87 10.41 12.38
C PRO A 198 14.11 11.61 13.00
N GLN A 199 14.05 12.72 12.29
CA GLN A 199 13.26 13.88 12.73
C GLN A 199 11.77 13.63 12.56
N ASP A 200 11.34 13.12 11.38
CA ASP A 200 9.94 12.76 11.11
C ASP A 200 9.45 11.74 12.12
N LEU A 201 10.32 10.75 12.45
CA LEU A 201 10.02 9.71 13.44
C LEU A 201 9.66 10.33 14.79
N ARG A 202 10.56 11.17 15.34
CA ARG A 202 10.33 11.82 16.65
C ARG A 202 9.10 12.73 16.66
N GLN A 203 8.89 13.47 15.56
CA GLN A 203 7.73 14.34 15.43
C GLN A 203 6.43 13.51 15.45
N LEU A 204 6.35 12.48 14.61
CA LEU A 204 5.14 11.66 14.49
C LEU A 204 4.86 10.87 15.79
N GLU A 205 5.89 10.37 16.50
CA GLU A 205 5.73 9.73 17.80
C GLU A 205 5.18 10.72 18.87
N SER A 206 5.62 11.98 18.81
CA SER A 206 5.11 13.03 19.73
C SER A 206 3.65 13.36 19.42
N GLU A 207 3.29 13.49 18.15
CA GLU A 207 1.91 13.78 17.70
C GLU A 207 0.96 12.64 18.07
N ALA A 208 1.37 11.38 17.85
CA ALA A 208 0.60 10.19 18.21
C ALA A 208 0.29 10.15 19.72
N LYS A 209 1.27 10.44 20.58
CA LYS A 209 1.09 10.51 22.04
C LYS A 209 0.14 11.63 22.47
N THR A 210 0.21 12.79 21.81
CA THR A 210 -0.65 13.93 22.11
C THR A 210 -2.09 13.70 21.61
N GLY A 211 -2.28 13.05 20.48
CA GLY A 211 -3.59 12.66 19.94
C GLY A 211 -4.30 11.60 20.78
N ALA A 212 -3.57 10.67 21.40
CA ALA A 212 -4.13 9.65 22.29
C ALA A 212 -4.76 10.23 23.58
N LEU A 213 -4.33 11.45 23.98
CA LEU A 213 -4.90 12.18 25.13
C LEU A 213 -6.19 12.95 24.76
N ARG A 214 -6.61 12.97 23.50
CA ARG A 214 -7.80 13.69 22.99
C ARG A 214 -8.94 12.77 22.52
N ARG A 215 -8.80 11.44 22.74
CA ARG A 215 -9.85 10.45 22.46
C ARG A 215 -10.57 9.99 23.71
#